data_2d878b95ebb91b0f48b1b74fec6caf11
#
_entry.id   2d878b95ebb91b0f48b1b74fec6caf11
#
_cell.length_a   1.000
_cell.length_b   1.000
_cell.length_c   1.000
_cell.angle_alpha   90.00
_cell.angle_beta   90.00
_cell.angle_gamma   90.00
#
_symmetry.space_group_name_H-M   'P 1'
#
loop_
_entity.id
_entity.type
_entity.pdbx_description
1 polymer ?
#
loop_
_entity_poly.entity_id
_entity_poly.type
_entity_poly.pdbx_seq_one_letter_code
_entity_poly.pdbx_strand_id
1 'polypeptide(L)'
;MSILAIDIDYFKALNDRHGHPTGDASLRKLAGLMTRNLRRIDTIARIGGEEFVVLLPRTNLSEAAQVADKLRSMVERTEFPGGDGQPGGMLTVSVGVASLRPDETGADLLARADKALYEAKDRGRNCVVSASQSAGSARSLTRSRI
;
A
#
# COMPACT_ATOMS: atom_id res chain seq x y z
N MET A 1 15.25 4.40 -4.36
CA MET A 1 14.39 4.12 -3.19
C MET A 1 12.93 4.18 -3.59
N SER A 2 12.14 3.27 -3.09
CA SER A 2 10.71 3.23 -3.32
C SER A 2 9.94 3.15 -2.01
N ILE A 3 8.65 3.45 -2.07
CA ILE A 3 7.76 3.44 -0.93
C ILE A 3 6.47 2.70 -1.31
N LEU A 4 5.92 1.93 -0.37
CA LEU A 4 4.60 1.34 -0.46
C LEU A 4 3.68 2.03 0.53
N ALA A 5 2.51 2.47 0.09
CA ALA A 5 1.41 2.89 0.96
C ALA A 5 0.37 1.78 0.96
N ILE A 6 0.09 1.22 2.13
CA ILE A 6 -0.75 0.03 2.29
C ILE A 6 -1.91 0.35 3.21
N ASP A 7 -3.11 -0.07 2.82
CA ASP A 7 -4.32 0.11 3.62
C ASP A 7 -5.10 -1.20 3.63
N ILE A 8 -5.61 -1.59 4.79
CA ILE A 8 -6.46 -2.77 4.93
C ILE A 8 -7.84 -2.46 4.36
N ASP A 9 -8.27 -3.26 3.41
CA ASP A 9 -9.58 -3.11 2.78
C ASP A 9 -10.70 -3.43 3.77
N TYR A 10 -11.71 -2.54 3.84
CA TYR A 10 -12.88 -2.69 4.69
C TYR A 10 -12.58 -2.90 6.18
N PHE A 11 -11.51 -2.27 6.68
CA PHE A 11 -11.10 -2.43 8.08
C PHE A 11 -12.16 -1.92 9.07
N LYS A 12 -12.81 -0.81 8.73
CA LYS A 12 -13.91 -0.30 9.55
C LYS A 12 -15.04 -1.32 9.69
N ALA A 13 -15.41 -1.99 8.60
CA ALA A 13 -16.42 -3.03 8.62
C ALA A 13 -16.03 -4.21 9.52
N LEU A 14 -14.74 -4.58 9.51
CA LEU A 14 -14.21 -5.62 10.38
C LEU A 14 -14.36 -5.23 11.85
N ASN A 15 -13.97 -4.01 12.21
CA ASN A 15 -14.11 -3.50 13.58
C ASN A 15 -15.58 -3.38 14.01
N ASP A 16 -16.44 -2.90 13.13
CA ASP A 16 -17.88 -2.75 13.43
C ASP A 16 -18.54 -4.12 13.66
N ARG A 17 -18.10 -5.15 12.94
CA ARG A 17 -18.65 -6.51 13.05
C ARG A 17 -18.07 -7.31 14.23
N HIS A 18 -16.78 -7.20 14.47
CA HIS A 18 -16.06 -8.07 15.42
C HIS A 18 -15.49 -7.33 16.63
N GLY A 19 -15.49 -6.01 16.62
CA GLY A 19 -14.94 -5.17 17.68
C GLY A 19 -13.46 -4.86 17.50
N HIS A 20 -12.98 -3.84 18.21
CA HIS A 20 -11.61 -3.36 18.15
C HIS A 20 -10.55 -4.40 18.54
N PRO A 21 -10.76 -5.28 19.55
CA PRO A 21 -9.77 -6.33 19.85
C PRO A 21 -9.47 -7.26 18.68
N THR A 22 -10.47 -7.62 17.88
CA THR A 22 -10.28 -8.43 16.67
C THR A 22 -9.51 -7.65 15.60
N GLY A 23 -9.84 -6.38 15.38
CA GLY A 23 -9.11 -5.51 14.48
C GLY A 23 -7.64 -5.36 14.88
N ASP A 24 -7.38 -5.15 16.16
CA ASP A 24 -6.01 -5.04 16.69
C ASP A 24 -5.22 -6.34 16.49
N ALA A 25 -5.84 -7.49 16.69
CA ALA A 25 -5.21 -8.78 16.45
C ALA A 25 -4.86 -8.96 14.98
N SER A 26 -5.73 -8.54 14.06
CA SER A 26 -5.47 -8.57 12.63
C SER A 26 -4.35 -7.62 12.22
N LEU A 27 -4.30 -6.42 12.81
CA LEU A 27 -3.21 -5.45 12.57
C LEU A 27 -1.86 -6.02 13.00
N ARG A 28 -1.79 -6.65 14.16
CA ARG A 28 -0.55 -7.28 14.66
C ARG A 28 -0.11 -8.43 13.76
N LYS A 29 -1.04 -9.27 13.34
CA LYS A 29 -0.74 -10.39 12.45
C LYS A 29 -0.24 -9.89 11.09
N LEU A 30 -0.86 -8.85 10.55
CA LEU A 30 -0.46 -8.23 9.28
C LEU A 30 0.95 -7.64 9.39
N ALA A 31 1.22 -6.88 10.44
CA ALA A 31 2.55 -6.29 10.65
C ALA A 31 3.62 -7.37 10.75
N GLY A 32 3.36 -8.45 11.48
CA GLY A 32 4.28 -9.58 11.59
C GLY A 32 4.50 -10.30 10.25
N LEU A 33 3.45 -10.53 9.49
CA LEU A 33 3.52 -11.14 8.17
C LEU A 33 4.39 -10.31 7.21
N MET A 34 4.15 -9.00 7.16
CA MET A 34 4.92 -8.10 6.30
C MET A 34 6.39 -8.04 6.73
N THR A 35 6.66 -7.89 8.02
CA THR A 35 8.03 -7.80 8.56
C THR A 35 8.85 -9.04 8.23
N ARG A 36 8.27 -10.23 8.34
CA ARG A 36 8.95 -11.49 8.01
C ARG A 36 9.28 -11.64 6.53
N ASN A 37 8.60 -10.90 5.67
CA ASN A 37 8.76 -10.98 4.22
C ASN A 37 9.46 -9.78 3.62
N LEU A 38 10.00 -8.90 4.45
CA LEU A 38 10.81 -7.76 4.05
C LEU A 38 12.28 -8.00 4.40
N ARG A 39 13.17 -7.26 3.73
CA ARG A 39 14.61 -7.31 4.01
C ARG A 39 14.92 -6.54 5.29
N ARG A 40 16.09 -6.80 5.90
CA ARG A 40 16.55 -6.07 7.08
C ARG A 40 16.63 -4.56 6.87
N ILE A 41 17.00 -4.14 5.67
CA ILE A 41 17.13 -2.72 5.30
C ILE A 41 15.79 -2.06 5.01
N ASP A 42 14.74 -2.84 4.83
CA ASP A 42 13.40 -2.32 4.62
C ASP A 42 12.80 -1.89 5.95
N THR A 43 12.01 -0.83 5.92
CA THR A 43 11.37 -0.31 7.13
C THR A 43 9.87 -0.29 6.93
N ILE A 44 9.15 -0.78 7.94
CA ILE A 44 7.69 -0.69 7.99
C ILE A 44 7.27 0.21 9.13
N ALA A 45 6.30 1.08 8.89
CA ALA A 45 5.70 1.93 9.91
C ALA A 45 4.19 1.94 9.77
N ARG A 46 3.49 1.91 10.88
CA ARG A 46 2.05 2.14 10.93
C ARG A 46 1.84 3.64 11.12
N ILE A 47 1.20 4.30 10.14
CA ILE A 47 1.02 5.76 10.13
C ILE A 47 -0.41 6.19 10.44
N GLY A 48 -1.34 5.27 10.45
CA GLY A 48 -2.76 5.51 10.75
C GLY A 48 -3.38 4.30 11.41
N GLY A 49 -4.70 4.29 11.55
CA GLY A 49 -5.42 3.18 12.17
C GLY A 49 -5.20 1.85 11.45
N GLU A 50 -5.26 1.88 10.14
CA GLU A 50 -5.16 0.71 9.25
C GLU A 50 -4.15 0.92 8.12
N GLU A 51 -3.36 1.98 8.20
CA GLU A 51 -2.42 2.38 7.15
C GLU A 51 -0.99 2.08 7.56
N PHE A 52 -0.25 1.49 6.63
CA PHE A 52 1.17 1.19 6.76
C PHE A 52 1.94 1.83 5.62
N VAL A 53 3.17 2.20 5.91
CA VAL A 53 4.15 2.63 4.91
C VAL A 53 5.36 1.72 5.00
N VAL A 54 5.84 1.27 3.84
CA VAL A 54 7.05 0.46 3.73
C VAL A 54 8.07 1.25 2.91
N LEU A 55 9.25 1.43 3.48
CA LEU A 55 10.40 2.03 2.78
C LEU A 55 11.28 0.92 2.23
N LEU A 56 11.57 0.98 0.94
CA LEU A 56 12.38 -0.01 0.23
C LEU A 56 13.64 0.68 -0.33
N PRO A 57 14.74 0.73 0.46
CA PRO A 57 16.01 1.28 -0.03
C PRO A 57 16.55 0.50 -1.22
N ARG A 58 17.23 1.18 -2.14
CA ARG A 58 17.88 0.57 -3.30
C ARG A 58 16.94 -0.30 -4.14
N THR A 59 15.70 0.10 -4.25
CA THR A 59 14.65 -0.66 -4.94
C THR A 59 14.01 0.26 -5.96
N ASN A 60 13.95 -0.15 -7.22
CA ASN A 60 13.30 0.61 -8.28
C ASN A 60 11.79 0.34 -8.30
N LEU A 61 11.07 1.05 -9.15
CA LEU A 61 9.61 0.96 -9.21
C LEU A 61 9.11 -0.46 -9.55
N SER A 62 9.74 -1.11 -10.54
CA SER A 62 9.36 -2.46 -10.95
C SER A 62 9.57 -3.48 -9.82
N GLU A 63 10.72 -3.43 -9.17
CA GLU A 63 11.02 -4.29 -8.02
C GLU A 63 10.07 -4.03 -6.86
N ALA A 64 9.79 -2.76 -6.57
CA ALA A 64 8.86 -2.38 -5.50
C ALA A 64 7.44 -2.87 -5.79
N ALA A 65 6.99 -2.80 -7.04
CA ALA A 65 5.68 -3.33 -7.44
C ALA A 65 5.60 -4.84 -7.24
N GLN A 66 6.68 -5.57 -7.50
CA GLN A 66 6.76 -7.01 -7.25
C GLN A 66 6.68 -7.33 -5.76
N VAL A 67 7.39 -6.58 -4.91
CA VAL A 67 7.31 -6.71 -3.45
C VAL A 67 5.87 -6.44 -2.99
N ALA A 68 5.27 -5.37 -3.48
CA ALA A 68 3.89 -5.01 -3.14
C ALA A 68 2.90 -6.11 -3.49
N ASP A 69 2.98 -6.68 -4.69
CA ASP A 69 2.07 -7.73 -5.11
C ASP A 69 2.30 -9.04 -4.36
N LYS A 70 3.55 -9.35 -4.02
CA LYS A 70 3.86 -10.49 -3.16
C LYS A 70 3.20 -10.34 -1.79
N LEU A 71 3.34 -9.18 -1.15
CA LEU A 71 2.73 -8.91 0.15
C LEU A 71 1.21 -8.98 0.06
N ARG A 72 0.62 -8.34 -0.93
CA ARG A 72 -0.83 -8.36 -1.17
C ARG A 72 -1.34 -9.80 -1.33
N SER A 73 -0.68 -10.58 -2.15
CA SER A 73 -1.07 -11.98 -2.41
C SER A 73 -0.93 -12.85 -1.16
N MET A 74 0.10 -12.64 -0.36
CA MET A 74 0.28 -13.35 0.90
C MET A 74 -0.81 -13.01 1.92
N VAL A 75 -1.22 -11.75 2.00
CA VAL A 75 -2.31 -11.30 2.85
C VAL A 75 -3.61 -11.98 2.44
N GLU A 76 -3.92 -11.97 1.14
CA GLU A 76 -5.12 -12.59 0.59
C GLU A 76 -5.23 -14.08 0.94
N ARG A 77 -4.10 -14.79 0.98
CA ARG A 77 -4.04 -16.24 1.25
C ARG A 77 -3.89 -16.59 2.73
N THR A 78 -3.80 -15.61 3.60
CA THR A 78 -3.60 -15.81 5.04
C THR A 78 -4.91 -15.65 5.78
N GLU A 79 -5.18 -16.54 6.74
CA GLU A 79 -6.33 -16.39 7.62
C GLU A 79 -6.04 -15.34 8.68
N PHE A 80 -6.96 -14.38 8.81
CA PHE A 80 -6.89 -13.33 9.81
C PHE A 80 -8.11 -13.40 10.73
N PRO A 81 -7.99 -12.97 11.99
CA PRO A 81 -9.15 -12.84 12.87
C PRO A 81 -10.23 -11.96 12.22
N GLY A 82 -11.45 -12.50 12.09
CA GLY A 82 -12.57 -11.81 11.44
C GLY A 82 -12.50 -11.72 9.92
N GLY A 83 -11.46 -12.26 9.29
CA GLY A 83 -11.25 -12.16 7.85
C GLY A 83 -12.31 -12.87 7.02
N ASP A 84 -12.85 -13.96 7.51
CA ASP A 84 -13.92 -14.73 6.85
C ASP A 84 -15.23 -13.95 6.70
N GLY A 85 -15.46 -12.95 7.53
CA GLY A 85 -16.61 -12.04 7.45
C GLY A 85 -16.42 -10.88 6.48
N GLN A 86 -15.25 -10.71 5.89
CA GLN A 86 -14.96 -9.66 4.93
C GLN A 86 -15.53 -9.95 3.55
N PRO A 87 -15.72 -8.92 2.70
CA PRO A 87 -16.11 -9.14 1.31
C PRO A 87 -15.17 -10.12 0.62
N GLY A 88 -15.74 -11.12 -0.06
CA GLY A 88 -14.97 -12.20 -0.68
C GLY A 88 -14.48 -13.28 0.28
N GLY A 89 -14.76 -13.15 1.59
CA GLY A 89 -14.43 -14.18 2.59
C GLY A 89 -12.98 -14.13 3.09
N MET A 90 -12.25 -13.04 2.79
CA MET A 90 -10.85 -12.89 3.19
C MET A 90 -10.50 -11.43 3.45
N LEU A 91 -9.53 -11.20 4.33
CA LEU A 91 -8.94 -9.88 4.51
C LEU A 91 -7.97 -9.61 3.37
N THR A 92 -8.05 -8.42 2.79
CA THR A 92 -7.17 -7.99 1.70
C THR A 92 -6.59 -6.61 1.98
N VAL A 93 -5.58 -6.25 1.21
CA VAL A 93 -4.97 -4.92 1.26
C VAL A 93 -4.93 -4.31 -0.14
N SER A 94 -5.01 -2.99 -0.19
CA SER A 94 -4.71 -2.20 -1.38
C SER A 94 -3.36 -1.53 -1.19
N VAL A 95 -2.59 -1.41 -2.25
CA VAL A 95 -1.21 -0.90 -2.19
C VAL A 95 -0.97 0.12 -3.30
N GLY A 96 -0.44 1.28 -2.91
CA GLY A 96 0.13 2.27 -3.83
C GLY A 96 1.64 2.22 -3.77
N VAL A 97 2.30 2.28 -4.91
CA VAL A 97 3.76 2.21 -5.03
C VAL A 97 4.28 3.47 -5.72
N ALA A 98 5.32 4.05 -5.16
CA ALA A 98 6.03 5.16 -5.80
C ALA A 98 7.54 5.01 -5.62
N SER A 99 8.30 5.44 -6.62
CA SER A 99 9.74 5.49 -6.55
C SER A 99 10.24 6.93 -6.52
N LEU A 100 11.26 7.20 -5.74
CA LEU A 100 11.77 8.55 -5.53
C LEU A 100 12.32 9.12 -6.85
N ARG A 101 11.88 10.32 -7.19
CA ARG A 101 12.38 11.09 -8.34
C ARG A 101 13.54 11.97 -7.91
N PRO A 102 14.43 12.38 -8.86
CA PRO A 102 15.43 13.42 -8.56
C PRO A 102 14.74 14.70 -8.05
N ASP A 103 15.33 15.30 -7.04
CA ASP A 103 14.86 16.56 -6.43
C ASP A 103 13.46 16.51 -5.76
N GLU A 104 12.90 15.33 -5.60
CA GLU A 104 11.64 15.11 -4.91
C GLU A 104 11.86 15.01 -3.40
N THR A 105 10.95 15.59 -2.61
CA THR A 105 10.96 15.44 -1.15
C THR A 105 10.31 14.12 -0.74
N GLY A 106 10.58 13.68 0.50
CA GLY A 106 9.88 12.53 1.07
C GLY A 106 8.36 12.72 1.14
N ALA A 107 7.91 13.95 1.42
CA ALA A 107 6.49 14.29 1.45
C ALA A 107 5.85 14.14 0.06
N ASP A 108 6.54 14.58 -1.00
CA ASP A 108 6.06 14.43 -2.38
C ASP A 108 5.97 12.94 -2.78
N LEU A 109 6.98 12.16 -2.41
CA LEU A 109 7.02 10.73 -2.64
C LEU A 109 5.83 10.02 -1.97
N LEU A 110 5.61 10.33 -0.70
CA LEU A 110 4.48 9.76 0.05
C LEU A 110 3.14 10.16 -0.58
N ALA A 111 2.99 11.42 -0.98
CA ALA A 111 1.76 11.90 -1.63
C ALA A 111 1.47 11.14 -2.93
N ARG A 112 2.50 10.82 -3.72
CA ARG A 112 2.33 10.03 -4.95
C ARG A 112 1.94 8.58 -4.64
N ALA A 113 2.54 7.99 -3.62
CA ALA A 113 2.16 6.65 -3.17
C ALA A 113 0.72 6.61 -2.65
N ASP A 114 0.31 7.62 -1.89
CA ASP A 114 -1.07 7.74 -1.38
C ASP A 114 -2.09 7.90 -2.51
N LYS A 115 -1.75 8.68 -3.53
CA LYS A 115 -2.60 8.83 -4.71
C LYS A 115 -2.77 7.50 -5.45
N ALA A 116 -1.69 6.75 -5.60
CA ALA A 116 -1.73 5.42 -6.20
C ALA A 116 -2.56 4.45 -5.35
N LEU A 117 -2.46 4.54 -4.04
CA LEU A 117 -3.29 3.75 -3.11
C LEU A 117 -4.78 4.06 -3.30
N TYR A 118 -5.12 5.34 -3.42
CA TYR A 118 -6.49 5.75 -3.69
C TYR A 118 -7.01 5.15 -5.00
N GLU A 119 -6.19 5.16 -6.05
CA GLU A 119 -6.52 4.51 -7.32
C GLU A 119 -6.73 3.01 -7.17
N ALA A 120 -5.92 2.34 -6.34
CA ALA A 120 -6.09 0.92 -6.05
C ALA A 120 -7.45 0.64 -5.43
N LYS A 121 -7.86 1.45 -4.47
CA LYS A 121 -9.19 1.36 -3.85
C LYS A 121 -10.30 1.59 -4.87
N ASP A 122 -10.11 2.54 -5.76
CA ASP A 122 -11.08 2.91 -6.82
C ASP A 122 -11.22 1.80 -7.87
N ARG A 123 -10.16 1.04 -8.12
CA ARG A 123 -10.16 -0.08 -9.07
C ARG A 123 -10.78 -1.36 -8.52
N GLY A 124 -11.31 -1.33 -7.31
CA GLY A 124 -11.99 -2.47 -6.70
C GLY A 124 -11.24 -3.09 -5.51
N ARG A 125 -10.20 -2.44 -5.02
CA ARG A 125 -9.39 -2.91 -3.89
C ARG A 125 -8.61 -4.19 -4.20
N ASN A 126 -7.91 -4.72 -3.22
CA ASN A 126 -7.11 -5.95 -3.36
C ASN A 126 -6.23 -5.93 -4.62
N CYS A 127 -5.50 -4.85 -4.80
CA CYS A 127 -4.61 -4.68 -5.95
C CYS A 127 -3.48 -3.71 -5.65
N VAL A 128 -2.52 -3.68 -6.56
CA VAL A 128 -1.36 -2.79 -6.52
C VAL A 128 -1.46 -1.79 -7.67
N VAL A 129 -1.25 -0.52 -7.37
CA VAL A 129 -1.14 0.53 -8.39
C VAL A 129 0.19 1.26 -8.22
N SER A 130 0.93 1.40 -9.28
CA SER A 130 2.20 2.14 -9.30
C SER A 130 1.97 3.57 -9.78
N ALA A 131 2.54 4.53 -9.07
CA ALA A 131 2.55 5.93 -9.48
C ALA A 131 3.44 6.11 -10.71
N SER A 132 3.05 6.98 -11.62
CA SER A 132 3.85 7.29 -12.80
C SER A 132 5.20 7.90 -12.41
N GLN A 133 6.27 7.46 -13.07
CA GLN A 133 7.62 8.03 -12.90
C GLN A 133 7.84 9.29 -13.74
N SER A 134 7.05 9.51 -14.78
CA SER A 134 7.22 10.70 -15.62
C SER A 134 6.63 11.94 -14.94
N ALA A 135 7.42 13.01 -14.86
CA ALA A 135 6.99 14.30 -14.32
C ALA A 135 6.10 15.10 -15.27
N GLY A 136 5.58 14.49 -16.37
CA GLY A 136 5.43 15.36 -17.45
C GLY A 136 4.31 15.35 -18.41
N SER A 137 3.18 14.73 -18.25
CA SER A 137 2.09 14.97 -19.22
C SER A 137 1.39 16.33 -19.02
N ALA A 138 1.47 16.93 -17.84
CA ALA A 138 0.85 18.22 -17.55
C ALA A 138 1.60 19.43 -18.16
N ARG A 139 2.90 19.30 -18.43
CA ARG A 139 3.69 20.40 -19.01
C ARG A 139 3.66 20.46 -20.54
N SER A 140 3.32 19.36 -21.19
CA SER A 140 3.23 19.36 -22.68
C SER A 140 1.96 20.00 -23.19
N LEU A 141 0.90 20.04 -22.41
CA LEU A 141 -0.37 20.66 -22.78
C LEU A 141 -0.35 22.18 -22.72
N THR A 142 0.59 22.77 -21.99
CA THR A 142 0.71 24.23 -21.88
C THR A 142 1.57 24.83 -22.99
N ARG A 143 2.36 24.05 -23.73
CA ARG A 143 3.20 24.54 -24.84
C ARG A 143 2.53 24.54 -26.20
N SER A 144 1.38 23.92 -26.35
CA SER A 144 0.67 23.85 -27.65
C SER A 144 -0.35 24.98 -27.84
N ARG A 145 -0.38 25.99 -26.96
CA ARG A 145 -1.33 27.11 -27.03
C ARG A 145 -0.68 28.47 -27.24
N ILE A 146 0.54 28.49 -27.72
CA ILE A 146 1.19 29.76 -28.10
C ILE A 146 1.36 29.78 -29.60
#